data_880ffba2f1d08915d5faa1194da3d237
#
_entry.id   880ffba2f1d08915d5faa1194da3d237
#
_cell.length_a   1.000
_cell.length_b   1.000
_cell.length_c   1.000
_cell.angle_alpha   90.00
_cell.angle_beta   90.00
_cell.angle_gamma   90.00
#
_symmetry.space_group_name_H-M   'P 1'
#
loop_
_entity.id
_entity.type
_entity.pdbx_description
1 polymer ?
#
loop_
_entity_poly.entity_id
_entity_poly.type
_entity_poly.pdbx_seq_one_letter_code
_entity_poly.pdbx_strand_id
1 'polypeptide(L)'
;MKVDARNKGTLKQVQSVIQEACKEKIERDRRRGILNRPIRTMVVGIPNVGKSTFINSFAGKACAKTGNKPGVTKGNQWIRLNKTLELLDTPGILWPRFEDQQVGLKLALIGSINDQILNKDELAWELIRFLKKRYPQVLAERFGLETEGKEAAFILEEIARVRACLLKGGDLDVSR
;
A
#
# COMPACT_ATOMS: atom_id res chain seq x y z
N MET A 1 11.03 12.80 -5.08
CA MET A 1 9.82 13.61 -4.77
C MET A 1 8.89 12.78 -3.90
N LYS A 2 8.34 13.34 -2.81
CA LYS A 2 7.25 12.71 -2.05
C LYS A 2 5.91 13.05 -2.72
N VAL A 3 5.03 12.05 -2.88
CA VAL A 3 3.71 12.21 -3.48
C VAL A 3 2.67 11.64 -2.53
N ASP A 4 1.65 12.42 -2.23
CA ASP A 4 0.42 11.94 -1.60
C ASP A 4 -0.65 11.78 -2.68
N ALA A 5 -1.05 10.53 -2.94
CA ALA A 5 -2.06 10.21 -3.95
C ALA A 5 -3.44 10.83 -3.66
N ARG A 6 -3.71 11.28 -2.44
CA ARG A 6 -4.96 11.95 -2.04
C ARG A 6 -4.90 13.46 -2.20
N ASN A 7 -3.69 14.03 -2.38
CA ASN A 7 -3.47 15.46 -2.50
C ASN A 7 -3.22 15.86 -3.96
N LYS A 8 -4.20 16.51 -4.58
CA LYS A 8 -4.13 16.98 -5.98
C LYS A 8 -2.95 17.91 -6.26
N GLY A 9 -2.49 18.69 -5.26
CA GLY A 9 -1.35 19.59 -5.41
C GLY A 9 -0.04 18.83 -5.68
N THR A 10 0.19 17.72 -4.98
CA THR A 10 1.39 16.90 -5.18
C THR A 10 1.34 16.16 -6.53
N LEU A 11 0.15 15.78 -6.99
CA LEU A 11 -0.03 15.09 -8.26
C LEU A 11 0.28 15.97 -9.47
N LYS A 12 0.02 17.28 -9.42
CA LYS A 12 0.38 18.22 -10.50
C LYS A 12 1.89 18.24 -10.74
N GLN A 13 2.69 18.16 -9.68
CA GLN A 13 4.15 18.14 -9.78
C GLN A 13 4.67 16.88 -10.50
N VAL A 14 3.95 15.75 -10.39
CA VAL A 14 4.33 14.49 -11.08
C VAL A 14 4.39 14.70 -12.59
N GLN A 15 3.42 15.39 -13.17
CA GLN A 15 3.39 15.65 -14.61
C GLN A 15 4.60 16.49 -15.07
N SER A 16 4.97 17.51 -14.30
CA SER A 16 6.15 18.34 -14.61
C SER A 16 7.45 17.52 -14.53
N VAL A 17 7.58 16.65 -13.52
CA VAL A 17 8.74 15.75 -13.37
C VAL A 17 8.84 14.78 -14.53
N ILE A 18 7.72 14.20 -14.98
CA ILE A 18 7.69 13.29 -16.15
C ILE A 18 8.12 14.04 -17.42
N GLN A 19 7.62 15.27 -17.63
CA GLN A 19 7.96 16.06 -18.79
C GLN A 19 9.45 16.41 -18.82
N GLU A 20 10.01 16.84 -17.69
CA GLU A 20 11.43 17.17 -17.58
C GLU A 20 12.31 15.92 -17.79
N ALA A 21 11.98 14.79 -17.18
CA ALA A 21 12.69 13.53 -17.36
C ALA A 21 12.67 13.02 -18.80
N CYS A 22 11.64 13.39 -19.57
CA CYS A 22 11.48 12.97 -20.97
C CYS A 22 11.82 14.07 -22.00
N LYS A 23 12.38 15.19 -21.58
CA LYS A 23 12.65 16.36 -22.42
C LYS A 23 13.47 16.04 -23.66
N GLU A 24 14.60 15.35 -23.49
CA GLU A 24 15.44 14.94 -24.61
C GLU A 24 14.71 14.05 -25.63
N LYS A 25 13.88 13.13 -25.13
CA LYS A 25 13.06 12.25 -25.98
C LYS A 25 12.02 13.04 -26.75
N ILE A 26 11.36 13.99 -26.11
CA ILE A 26 10.36 14.86 -26.73
C ILE A 26 11.01 15.70 -27.85
N GLU A 27 12.17 16.30 -27.58
CA GLU A 27 12.92 17.10 -28.54
C GLU A 27 13.40 16.26 -29.74
N ARG A 28 13.90 15.04 -29.47
CA ARG A 28 14.30 14.11 -30.54
C ARG A 28 13.11 13.69 -31.40
N ASP A 29 11.96 13.40 -30.82
CA ASP A 29 10.76 13.03 -31.57
C ASP A 29 10.25 14.21 -32.40
N ARG A 30 10.29 15.45 -31.89
CA ARG A 30 9.99 16.68 -32.63
C ARG A 30 10.89 16.88 -33.86
N ARG A 31 12.21 16.70 -33.72
CA ARG A 31 13.18 16.79 -34.84
C ARG A 31 12.89 15.77 -35.93
N ARG A 32 12.26 14.65 -35.61
CA ARG A 32 11.82 13.59 -36.53
C ARG A 32 10.41 13.81 -37.08
N GLY A 33 9.78 14.95 -36.80
CA GLY A 33 8.41 15.26 -37.26
C GLY A 33 7.32 14.52 -36.46
N ILE A 34 7.64 13.87 -35.37
CA ILE A 34 6.68 13.12 -34.51
C ILE A 34 6.13 14.08 -33.45
N LEU A 35 5.01 14.73 -33.76
CA LEU A 35 4.47 15.78 -32.87
C LEU A 35 3.55 15.27 -31.74
N ASN A 36 2.90 14.12 -31.93
CA ASN A 36 1.80 13.65 -31.07
C ASN A 36 2.06 12.27 -30.43
N ARG A 37 3.31 11.95 -30.13
CA ARG A 37 3.63 10.70 -29.44
C ARG A 37 3.45 10.86 -27.92
N PRO A 38 2.55 10.10 -27.29
CA PRO A 38 2.42 10.17 -25.83
C PRO A 38 3.66 9.63 -25.14
N ILE A 39 4.02 10.27 -24.03
CA ILE A 39 5.03 9.75 -23.10
C ILE A 39 4.44 8.52 -22.42
N ARG A 40 5.17 7.42 -22.43
CA ARG A 40 4.80 6.19 -21.75
C ARG A 40 5.55 6.08 -20.43
N THR A 41 4.81 5.98 -19.36
CA THR A 41 5.34 5.79 -17.99
C THR A 41 4.78 4.52 -17.39
N MET A 42 5.52 3.91 -16.49
CA MET A 42 5.14 2.67 -15.81
C MET A 42 5.04 2.93 -14.30
N VAL A 43 3.98 2.41 -13.67
CA VAL A 43 3.80 2.46 -12.23
C VAL A 43 4.11 1.08 -11.66
N VAL A 44 5.21 0.99 -10.90
CA VAL A 44 5.69 -0.26 -10.30
C VAL A 44 5.71 -0.18 -8.78
N GLY A 45 5.65 -1.31 -8.13
CA GLY A 45 5.77 -1.44 -6.67
C GLY A 45 5.16 -2.74 -6.17
N ILE A 46 5.37 -3.01 -4.90
CA ILE A 46 4.83 -4.20 -4.23
C ILE A 46 3.29 -4.17 -4.17
N PRO A 47 2.63 -5.30 -3.88
CA PRO A 47 1.17 -5.34 -3.76
C PRO A 47 0.66 -4.40 -2.66
N ASN A 48 -0.57 -3.92 -2.81
CA ASN A 48 -1.34 -3.14 -1.84
C ASN A 48 -0.69 -1.82 -1.32
N VAL A 49 0.25 -1.22 -2.05
CA VAL A 49 0.88 0.07 -1.68
C VAL A 49 0.20 1.30 -2.29
N GLY A 50 -0.94 1.11 -2.95
CA GLY A 50 -1.73 2.22 -3.50
C GLY A 50 -1.39 2.62 -4.93
N LYS A 51 -0.74 1.76 -5.74
CA LYS A 51 -0.46 2.04 -7.17
C LYS A 51 -1.70 2.44 -7.95
N SER A 52 -2.75 1.62 -7.91
CA SER A 52 -4.01 1.90 -8.61
C SER A 52 -4.74 3.12 -8.03
N THR A 53 -4.61 3.38 -6.73
CA THR A 53 -5.12 4.61 -6.09
C THR A 53 -4.41 5.83 -6.66
N PHE A 54 -3.07 5.79 -6.75
CA PHE A 54 -2.28 6.84 -7.38
C PHE A 54 -2.71 7.08 -8.83
N ILE A 55 -2.85 6.01 -9.62
CA ILE A 55 -3.26 6.09 -11.03
C ILE A 55 -4.62 6.75 -11.18
N ASN A 56 -5.61 6.33 -10.38
CA ASN A 56 -6.96 6.91 -10.41
C ASN A 56 -6.96 8.39 -10.02
N SER A 57 -6.23 8.74 -8.97
CA SER A 57 -6.11 10.13 -8.52
C SER A 57 -5.39 11.01 -9.54
N PHE A 58 -4.33 10.48 -10.16
CA PHE A 58 -3.58 11.18 -11.20
C PHE A 58 -4.37 11.32 -12.51
N ALA A 59 -5.19 10.32 -12.86
CA ALA A 59 -6.11 10.36 -14.00
C ALA A 59 -7.34 11.23 -13.75
N GLY A 60 -7.66 11.53 -12.50
CA GLY A 60 -8.89 12.25 -12.12
C GLY A 60 -10.17 11.43 -12.34
N LYS A 61 -10.06 10.14 -12.57
CA LYS A 61 -11.18 9.21 -12.82
C LYS A 61 -10.82 7.79 -12.40
N ALA A 62 -11.83 6.96 -12.13
CA ALA A 62 -11.65 5.54 -11.83
C ALA A 62 -11.35 4.74 -13.11
N CYS A 63 -10.07 4.52 -13.39
CA CYS A 63 -9.59 3.79 -14.56
C CYS A 63 -8.80 2.51 -14.22
N ALA A 64 -8.37 2.37 -12.98
CA ALA A 64 -7.73 1.17 -12.44
C ALA A 64 -8.54 0.60 -11.28
N LYS A 65 -8.61 -0.73 -11.19
CA LYS A 65 -9.29 -1.41 -10.08
C LYS A 65 -8.50 -1.20 -8.80
N THR A 66 -9.19 -0.79 -7.73
CA THR A 66 -8.61 -0.62 -6.40
C THR A 66 -9.20 -1.62 -5.41
N GLY A 67 -8.44 -2.00 -4.41
CA GLY A 67 -8.88 -2.87 -3.32
C GLY A 67 -7.78 -3.06 -2.28
N ASN A 68 -8.16 -3.40 -1.05
CA ASN A 68 -7.24 -3.61 0.06
C ASN A 68 -6.71 -5.07 0.12
N LYS A 69 -6.55 -5.70 -1.05
CA LYS A 69 -6.05 -7.08 -1.15
C LYS A 69 -4.96 -7.17 -2.19
N PRO A 70 -3.93 -8.01 -2.00
CA PRO A 70 -2.95 -8.28 -3.04
C PRO A 70 -3.61 -8.97 -4.24
N GLY A 71 -3.09 -8.74 -5.45
CA GLY A 71 -3.60 -9.37 -6.68
C GLY A 71 -4.88 -8.75 -7.27
N VAL A 72 -5.27 -7.54 -6.87
CA VAL A 72 -6.39 -6.80 -7.48
C VAL A 72 -6.12 -6.49 -8.96
N THR A 73 -4.90 -6.04 -9.28
CA THR A 73 -4.43 -5.86 -10.66
C THR A 73 -3.84 -7.19 -11.14
N LYS A 74 -4.54 -7.86 -12.05
CA LYS A 74 -4.17 -9.20 -12.55
C LYS A 74 -3.21 -9.19 -13.72
N GLY A 75 -3.12 -8.08 -14.46
CA GLY A 75 -2.29 -7.97 -15.65
C GLY A 75 -1.92 -6.52 -15.94
N ASN A 76 -0.99 -6.34 -16.85
CA ASN A 76 -0.57 -5.02 -17.30
C ASN A 76 -1.71 -4.34 -18.08
N GLN A 77 -2.00 -3.09 -17.74
CA GLN A 77 -3.03 -2.30 -18.40
C GLN A 77 -2.51 -0.93 -18.80
N TRP A 78 -2.60 -0.58 -20.07
CA TRP A 78 -2.35 0.78 -20.53
C TRP A 78 -3.55 1.69 -20.27
N ILE A 79 -3.26 2.80 -19.61
CA ILE A 79 -4.26 3.82 -19.26
C ILE A 79 -3.84 5.14 -19.89
N ARG A 80 -4.65 5.61 -20.84
CA ARG A 80 -4.43 6.90 -21.48
C ARG A 80 -4.98 8.00 -20.59
N LEU A 81 -4.11 8.84 -20.03
CA LEU A 81 -4.52 9.98 -19.20
C LEU A 81 -4.98 11.15 -20.07
N ASN A 82 -4.19 11.49 -21.07
CA ASN A 82 -4.46 12.57 -22.01
C ASN A 82 -3.74 12.30 -23.34
N LYS A 83 -3.71 13.29 -24.23
CA LYS A 83 -3.04 13.17 -25.54
C LYS A 83 -1.52 12.98 -25.45
N THR A 84 -0.91 13.38 -24.33
CA THR A 84 0.55 13.43 -24.15
C THR A 84 1.10 12.41 -23.17
N LEU A 85 0.25 11.69 -22.43
CA LEU A 85 0.69 10.79 -21.35
C LEU A 85 -0.15 9.52 -21.27
N GLU A 86 0.53 8.38 -21.29
CA GLU A 86 -0.01 7.04 -21.04
C GLU A 86 0.70 6.42 -19.83
N LEU A 87 -0.06 5.78 -18.96
CA LEU A 87 0.44 5.00 -17.81
C LEU A 87 0.25 3.51 -18.04
N LEU A 88 1.25 2.73 -17.71
CA LEU A 88 1.14 1.29 -17.57
C LEU A 88 0.92 0.95 -16.09
N ASP A 89 -0.29 0.51 -15.74
CA ASP A 89 -0.56 -0.13 -14.46
C ASP A 89 -0.04 -1.56 -14.48
N THR A 90 0.75 -1.91 -13.48
CA THR A 90 1.35 -3.24 -13.36
C THR A 90 0.87 -3.94 -12.08
N PRO A 91 0.71 -5.27 -12.11
CA PRO A 91 0.52 -6.04 -10.89
C PRO A 91 1.61 -5.74 -9.87
N GLY A 92 1.25 -5.74 -8.60
CA GLY A 92 2.25 -5.72 -7.53
C GLY A 92 2.98 -7.06 -7.49
N ILE A 93 4.30 -7.01 -7.48
CA ILE A 93 5.15 -8.21 -7.46
C ILE A 93 6.01 -8.17 -6.20
N LEU A 94 6.05 -9.31 -5.52
CA LEU A 94 7.01 -9.62 -4.47
C LEU A 94 8.03 -10.63 -5.01
N TRP A 95 9.25 -10.60 -4.48
CA TRP A 95 10.21 -11.65 -4.79
C TRP A 95 9.80 -12.97 -4.13
N PRO A 96 10.17 -14.12 -4.70
CA PRO A 96 9.62 -15.43 -4.29
C PRO A 96 10.01 -15.87 -2.88
N ARG A 97 11.13 -15.37 -2.36
CA ARG A 97 11.66 -15.75 -1.05
C ARG A 97 12.22 -14.52 -0.34
N PHE A 98 11.85 -14.36 0.94
CA PHE A 98 12.45 -13.34 1.81
C PHE A 98 13.63 -13.95 2.55
N GLU A 99 14.82 -13.38 2.37
CA GLU A 99 16.02 -13.76 3.13
C GLU A 99 15.89 -13.29 4.59
N ASP A 100 15.31 -12.13 4.81
CA ASP A 100 15.02 -11.55 6.11
C ASP A 100 13.53 -11.73 6.45
N GLN A 101 13.25 -12.53 7.49
CA GLN A 101 11.90 -12.75 8.00
C GLN A 101 11.23 -11.46 8.50
N GLN A 102 12.01 -10.49 9.01
CA GLN A 102 11.48 -9.19 9.43
C GLN A 102 10.91 -8.39 8.25
N VAL A 103 11.47 -8.54 7.07
CA VAL A 103 10.91 -7.94 5.84
C VAL A 103 9.58 -8.61 5.50
N GLY A 104 9.51 -9.94 5.56
CA GLY A 104 8.27 -10.70 5.37
C GLY A 104 7.16 -10.27 6.33
N LEU A 105 7.49 -10.15 7.61
CA LEU A 105 6.57 -9.67 8.65
C LEU A 105 6.03 -8.28 8.34
N LYS A 106 6.89 -7.32 8.00
CA LYS A 106 6.47 -5.96 7.64
C LYS A 106 5.57 -5.93 6.42
N LEU A 107 5.87 -6.75 5.40
CA LEU A 107 5.05 -6.88 4.19
C LEU A 107 3.68 -7.50 4.49
N ALA A 108 3.62 -8.47 5.41
CA ALA A 108 2.37 -9.03 5.90
C ALA A 108 1.52 -7.97 6.62
N LEU A 109 2.12 -7.22 7.55
CA LEU A 109 1.45 -6.16 8.33
C LEU A 109 0.87 -5.05 7.45
N ILE A 110 1.50 -4.69 6.34
CA ILE A 110 0.95 -3.70 5.39
C ILE A 110 0.00 -4.32 4.34
N GLY A 111 -0.34 -5.60 4.46
CA GLY A 111 -1.26 -6.30 3.57
C GLY A 111 -0.72 -6.53 2.16
N SER A 112 0.61 -6.58 1.97
CA SER A 112 1.24 -6.89 0.68
C SER A 112 1.27 -8.39 0.41
N ILE A 113 1.12 -9.23 1.43
CA ILE A 113 1.02 -10.69 1.35
C ILE A 113 -0.45 -11.08 1.50
N ASN A 114 -0.86 -12.18 0.85
CA ASN A 114 -2.23 -12.66 0.92
C ASN A 114 -2.55 -13.17 2.34
N ASP A 115 -3.59 -12.64 2.95
CA ASP A 115 -4.06 -12.99 4.30
C ASP A 115 -4.38 -14.48 4.50
N GLN A 116 -4.73 -15.19 3.41
CA GLN A 116 -5.08 -16.61 3.46
C GLN A 116 -3.92 -17.53 3.85
N ILE A 117 -2.68 -17.06 3.66
CA ILE A 117 -1.46 -17.82 3.98
C ILE A 117 -0.82 -17.37 5.29
N LEU A 118 -1.42 -16.41 5.98
CA LEU A 118 -0.88 -15.82 7.21
C LEU A 118 -1.62 -16.33 8.44
N ASN A 119 -0.87 -16.65 9.48
CA ASN A 119 -1.42 -16.80 10.82
C ASN A 119 -1.68 -15.40 11.39
N LYS A 120 -2.96 -15.04 11.48
CA LYS A 120 -3.37 -13.69 11.92
C LYS A 120 -3.07 -13.44 13.39
N ASP A 121 -3.16 -14.45 14.22
CA ASP A 121 -2.90 -14.33 15.67
C ASP A 121 -1.43 -14.05 15.92
N GLU A 122 -0.55 -14.78 15.24
CA GLU A 122 0.88 -14.54 15.29
C GLU A 122 1.24 -13.15 14.76
N LEU A 123 0.61 -12.74 13.65
CA LEU A 123 0.82 -11.43 13.07
C LEU A 123 0.36 -10.29 14.00
N ALA A 124 -0.77 -10.46 14.68
CA ALA A 124 -1.30 -9.50 15.66
C ALA A 124 -0.36 -9.39 16.87
N TRP A 125 0.11 -10.52 17.37
CA TRP A 125 1.06 -10.58 18.47
C TRP A 125 2.39 -9.88 18.14
N GLU A 126 2.95 -10.15 16.96
CA GLU A 126 4.17 -9.48 16.50
C GLU A 126 3.96 -7.97 16.27
N LEU A 127 2.77 -7.56 15.79
CA LEU A 127 2.42 -6.14 15.69
C LEU A 127 2.42 -5.44 17.05
N ILE A 128 1.80 -6.06 18.05
CA ILE A 128 1.77 -5.51 19.43
C ILE A 128 3.19 -5.39 19.98
N ARG A 129 4.02 -6.40 19.81
CA ARG A 129 5.44 -6.36 20.23
C ARG A 129 6.19 -5.21 19.56
N PHE A 130 6.00 -5.06 18.25
CA PHE A 130 6.63 -3.98 17.49
C PHE A 130 6.17 -2.61 17.98
N LEU A 131 4.85 -2.41 18.16
CA LEU A 131 4.27 -1.15 18.62
C LEU A 131 4.71 -0.80 20.04
N LYS A 132 4.71 -1.74 20.97
CA LYS A 132 5.23 -1.52 22.33
C LYS A 132 6.66 -1.01 22.34
N LYS A 133 7.51 -1.59 21.48
CA LYS A 133 8.93 -1.21 21.41
C LYS A 133 9.18 0.15 20.77
N ARG A 134 8.40 0.49 19.73
CA ARG A 134 8.65 1.66 18.88
C ARG A 134 7.70 2.82 19.15
N TYR A 135 6.46 2.51 19.52
CA TYR A 135 5.38 3.48 19.66
C TYR A 135 4.49 3.12 20.87
N PRO A 136 5.01 3.13 22.10
CA PRO A 136 4.28 2.61 23.26
C PRO A 136 2.94 3.32 23.51
N GLN A 137 2.82 4.58 23.14
CA GLN A 137 1.61 5.39 23.36
C GLN A 137 0.46 5.03 22.40
N VAL A 138 0.76 4.50 21.19
CA VAL A 138 -0.24 4.27 20.15
C VAL A 138 -1.33 3.28 20.57
N LEU A 139 -0.95 2.22 21.29
CA LEU A 139 -1.91 1.22 21.80
C LEU A 139 -2.79 1.81 22.90
N ALA A 140 -2.20 2.59 23.81
CA ALA A 140 -2.92 3.29 24.86
C ALA A 140 -3.92 4.30 24.30
N GLU A 141 -3.50 5.15 23.39
CA GLU A 141 -4.34 6.15 22.71
C GLU A 141 -5.48 5.51 21.89
N ARG A 142 -5.18 4.41 21.20
CA ARG A 142 -6.15 3.75 20.29
C ARG A 142 -7.22 2.96 21.03
N PHE A 143 -6.85 2.28 22.12
CA PHE A 143 -7.71 1.31 22.82
C PHE A 143 -8.02 1.70 24.28
N GLY A 144 -7.42 2.77 24.81
CA GLY A 144 -7.59 3.17 26.19
C GLY A 144 -6.96 2.21 27.19
N LEU A 145 -5.88 1.51 26.78
CA LEU A 145 -5.26 0.45 27.57
C LEU A 145 -3.93 0.89 28.15
N GLU A 146 -3.67 0.45 29.37
CA GLU A 146 -2.36 0.55 29.97
C GLU A 146 -1.48 -0.61 29.48
N THR A 147 -0.37 -0.30 28.83
CA THR A 147 0.47 -1.29 28.15
C THR A 147 1.83 -1.51 28.81
N GLU A 148 2.17 -0.67 29.79
CA GLU A 148 3.45 -0.72 30.51
C GLU A 148 3.52 -1.97 31.38
N GLY A 149 4.64 -2.69 31.33
CA GLY A 149 4.85 -3.92 32.10
C GLY A 149 4.05 -5.16 31.65
N LYS A 150 3.08 -5.01 30.73
CA LYS A 150 2.24 -6.14 30.30
C LYS A 150 2.85 -6.88 29.11
N GLU A 151 2.63 -8.19 29.03
CA GLU A 151 3.02 -8.98 27.86
C GLU A 151 2.10 -8.75 26.64
N ALA A 152 2.62 -9.02 25.43
CA ALA A 152 1.86 -8.82 24.20
C ALA A 152 0.58 -9.66 24.13
N ALA A 153 0.62 -10.88 24.63
CA ALA A 153 -0.56 -11.76 24.69
C ALA A 153 -1.67 -11.17 25.55
N PHE A 154 -1.33 -10.66 26.73
CA PHE A 154 -2.29 -10.01 27.62
C PHE A 154 -2.91 -8.76 27.01
N ILE A 155 -2.09 -7.94 26.32
CA ILE A 155 -2.59 -6.75 25.63
C ILE A 155 -3.56 -7.15 24.50
N LEU A 156 -3.27 -8.25 23.80
CA LEU A 156 -4.16 -8.75 22.73
C LEU A 156 -5.53 -9.16 23.30
N GLU A 157 -5.55 -9.85 24.44
CA GLU A 157 -6.80 -10.19 25.13
C GLU A 157 -7.57 -8.94 25.60
N GLU A 158 -6.88 -7.96 26.17
CA GLU A 158 -7.51 -6.70 26.58
C GLU A 158 -8.10 -5.95 25.35
N ILE A 159 -7.40 -5.92 24.22
CA ILE A 159 -7.93 -5.38 22.97
C ILE A 159 -9.20 -6.12 22.55
N ALA A 160 -9.19 -7.46 22.59
CA ALA A 160 -10.36 -8.27 22.28
C ALA A 160 -11.56 -7.94 23.18
N ARG A 161 -11.34 -7.72 24.49
CA ARG A 161 -12.38 -7.28 25.43
C ARG A 161 -12.94 -5.91 25.08
N VAL A 162 -12.07 -4.92 24.88
CA VAL A 162 -12.48 -3.54 24.52
C VAL A 162 -13.25 -3.52 23.20
N ARG A 163 -12.90 -4.39 22.26
CA ARG A 163 -13.56 -4.50 20.96
C ARG A 163 -14.78 -5.42 20.99
N ALA A 164 -15.11 -6.00 22.14
CA ALA A 164 -16.21 -6.98 22.30
C ALA A 164 -16.13 -8.13 21.27
N CYS A 165 -14.89 -8.63 21.05
CA CYS A 165 -14.66 -9.79 20.21
C CYS A 165 -14.98 -11.05 21.00
N LEU A 166 -16.21 -11.57 20.85
CA LEU A 166 -16.71 -12.73 21.60
C LEU A 166 -17.08 -13.86 20.64
N LEU A 167 -16.82 -15.10 21.10
CA LEU A 167 -17.31 -16.34 20.50
C LEU A 167 -18.79 -16.53 20.86
N LYS A 168 -19.47 -17.46 20.19
CA LYS A 168 -20.87 -17.84 20.46
C LYS A 168 -21.11 -18.46 21.84
N GLY A 169 -20.21 -18.41 22.78
CA GLY A 169 -20.32 -18.87 24.15
C GLY A 169 -20.00 -17.80 25.18
N GLY A 170 -19.62 -16.60 24.74
CA GLY A 170 -19.20 -15.50 25.60
C GLY A 170 -17.69 -15.47 25.90
N ASP A 171 -16.94 -16.46 25.44
CA ASP A 171 -15.49 -16.47 25.52
C ASP A 171 -14.85 -15.46 24.58
N LEU A 172 -13.64 -14.98 24.91
CA LEU A 172 -12.91 -14.02 24.06
C LEU A 172 -12.49 -14.66 22.74
N ASP A 173 -12.79 -13.99 21.63
CA ASP A 173 -12.29 -14.31 20.29
C ASP A 173 -11.09 -13.41 19.98
N VAL A 174 -9.90 -13.91 20.24
CA VAL A 174 -8.62 -13.18 20.04
C VAL A 174 -8.24 -13.14 18.55
N SER A 175 -8.85 -14.01 17.72
CA SER A 175 -8.54 -14.14 16.30
C SER A 175 -9.38 -13.20 15.40
N ARG A 176 -10.33 -12.49 15.96
CA ARG A 176 -11.21 -11.56 15.26
C ARG A 176 -10.69 -10.13 15.28
#